data_c112f359bb52f14ec736e02506bc17f6
#
_entry.id   c112f359bb52f14ec736e02506bc17f6
#
_cell.length_a   1.000
_cell.length_b   1.000
_cell.length_c   1.000
_cell.angle_alpha   90.00
_cell.angle_beta   90.00
_cell.angle_gamma   90.00
#
_symmetry.space_group_name_H-M   'P 1'
#
loop_
_entity.id
_entity.type
_entity.pdbx_description
1 polymer ?
#
loop_
_entity_poly.entity_id
_entity_poly.type
_entity_poly.pdbx_seq_one_letter_code
_entity_poly.pdbx_strand_id
1 'polypeptide(L)'
;MAAETEHDAQARGPIATAALIGHDGAERAFLDTSAAQRMPHAWLISGPRGIGKMTLAYRMARFQLSEAGGGGLFGPPDTLFMDPDDAIFRRILAGGHGDLRVIERVVNERTKKLRGDIIVDQIRGLSRFYTMTSAEGGWRIAIIDGAEEMNPNAANALLKLLEEPPENSLLLLVCHAPGRLLPTIRSRCRHLVLRPLGEDDAMAVLEQQAPELEVDERLGLVRLTEGSPGRAMAM
;
A
#
# COMPACT_ATOMS: atom_id res chain seq x y z
N MET A 1 -11.42 -6.32 -25.37
CA MET A 1 -12.18 -6.75 -24.19
C MET A 1 -11.31 -6.99 -22.94
N ALA A 2 -10.17 -7.70 -22.99
CA ALA A 2 -9.34 -7.91 -21.79
C ALA A 2 -8.57 -6.64 -21.30
N ALA A 3 -8.18 -5.75 -22.20
CA ALA A 3 -7.45 -4.54 -21.84
C ALA A 3 -8.33 -3.44 -21.21
N GLU A 4 -9.61 -3.39 -21.59
CA GLU A 4 -10.58 -2.44 -21.00
C GLU A 4 -10.96 -2.83 -19.57
N THR A 5 -11.04 -4.12 -19.26
CA THR A 5 -11.34 -4.61 -17.90
C THR A 5 -10.20 -4.41 -16.90
N GLU A 6 -8.94 -4.46 -17.33
CA GLU A 6 -7.79 -4.15 -16.45
C GLU A 6 -7.68 -2.64 -16.15
N HIS A 7 -7.99 -1.79 -17.13
CA HIS A 7 -7.96 -0.34 -16.96
C HIS A 7 -9.10 0.16 -16.05
N ASP A 8 -10.30 -0.39 -16.19
CA ASP A 8 -11.44 -0.09 -15.31
C ASP A 8 -11.25 -0.61 -13.88
N ALA A 9 -10.60 -1.76 -13.70
CA ALA A 9 -10.25 -2.28 -12.38
C ALA A 9 -9.16 -1.43 -11.68
N GLN A 10 -8.20 -0.89 -12.42
CA GLN A 10 -7.23 0.08 -11.90
C GLN A 10 -7.88 1.43 -11.54
N ALA A 11 -8.88 1.86 -12.29
CA ALA A 11 -9.62 3.10 -12.01
C ALA A 11 -10.49 3.02 -10.73
N ARG A 12 -10.72 1.81 -10.18
CA ARG A 12 -11.51 1.58 -8.96
C ARG A 12 -10.74 0.93 -7.81
N GLY A 13 -9.45 0.63 -8.00
CA GLY A 13 -8.64 -0.08 -7.01
C GLY A 13 -7.99 0.82 -5.95
N PRO A 14 -7.21 0.23 -5.03
CA PRO A 14 -6.50 0.96 -3.96
C PRO A 14 -5.64 2.11 -4.45
N ILE A 15 -5.08 2.01 -5.65
CA ILE A 15 -4.26 3.04 -6.28
C ILE A 15 -5.07 4.28 -6.67
N ALA A 16 -6.35 4.15 -6.97
CA ALA A 16 -7.24 5.24 -7.35
C ALA A 16 -7.99 5.86 -6.16
N THR A 17 -7.95 5.21 -4.99
CA THR A 17 -8.70 5.63 -3.82
C THR A 17 -7.96 6.74 -3.08
N ALA A 18 -8.58 7.94 -3.01
CA ALA A 18 -8.04 9.09 -2.30
C ALA A 18 -8.38 9.07 -0.81
N ALA A 19 -9.59 8.64 -0.45
CA ALA A 19 -10.06 8.58 0.94
C ALA A 19 -9.74 7.21 1.58
N LEU A 20 -9.50 7.21 2.89
CA LEU A 20 -9.39 6.00 3.69
C LEU A 20 -10.31 6.17 4.92
N ILE A 21 -11.22 5.24 5.11
CA ILE A 21 -12.22 5.28 6.18
C ILE A 21 -11.84 4.28 7.27
N GLY A 22 -12.00 4.68 8.55
CA GLY A 22 -11.87 3.80 9.71
C GLY A 22 -10.44 3.47 10.14
N HIS A 23 -9.43 4.16 9.58
CA HIS A 23 -8.01 3.91 9.92
C HIS A 23 -7.24 5.17 10.32
N ASP A 24 -7.92 6.17 10.89
CA ASP A 24 -7.34 7.47 11.28
C ASP A 24 -6.13 7.33 12.21
N GLY A 25 -6.17 6.37 13.13
CA GLY A 25 -5.05 6.09 14.03
C GLY A 25 -3.78 5.63 13.32
N ALA A 26 -3.91 4.89 12.21
CA ALA A 26 -2.77 4.47 11.41
C ALA A 26 -2.20 5.64 10.57
N GLU A 27 -3.05 6.48 10.01
CA GLU A 27 -2.63 7.71 9.33
C GLU A 27 -1.91 8.66 10.29
N ARG A 28 -2.49 8.89 11.47
CA ARG A 28 -1.89 9.75 12.51
C ARG A 28 -0.51 9.24 12.91
N ALA A 29 -0.36 7.93 13.15
CA ALA A 29 0.92 7.35 13.51
C ALA A 29 2.01 7.55 12.45
N PHE A 30 1.65 7.62 11.17
CA PHE A 30 2.58 7.93 10.08
C PHE A 30 2.89 9.43 10.04
N LEU A 31 1.90 10.30 10.10
CA LEU A 31 2.05 11.76 10.12
C LEU A 31 2.93 12.23 11.28
N ASP A 32 2.74 11.67 12.48
CA ASP A 32 3.53 12.01 13.66
C ASP A 32 5.04 11.72 13.45
N THR A 33 5.38 10.64 12.73
CA THR A 33 6.79 10.34 12.43
C THR A 33 7.38 11.24 11.35
N SER A 34 6.56 11.65 10.38
CA SER A 34 6.94 12.62 9.36
C SER A 34 7.19 13.98 9.98
N ALA A 35 6.27 14.47 10.81
CA ALA A 35 6.40 15.73 11.53
C ALA A 35 7.63 15.77 12.46
N ALA A 36 7.96 14.64 13.08
CA ALA A 36 9.14 14.50 13.93
C ALA A 36 10.46 14.37 13.14
N GLN A 37 10.42 14.35 11.81
CA GLN A 37 11.58 14.10 10.93
C GLN A 37 12.36 12.82 11.29
N ARG A 38 11.65 11.80 11.76
CA ARG A 38 12.19 10.50 12.18
C ARG A 38 11.47 9.35 11.46
N MET A 39 11.36 9.48 10.13
CA MET A 39 10.67 8.49 9.31
C MET A 39 11.39 7.12 9.39
N PRO A 40 10.74 6.07 9.89
CA PRO A 40 11.27 4.72 9.81
C PRO A 40 11.43 4.31 8.35
N HIS A 41 12.55 3.67 8.03
CA HIS A 41 12.83 3.18 6.67
C HIS A 41 11.89 2.06 6.20
N ALA A 42 11.22 1.36 7.14
CA ALA A 42 10.31 0.26 6.81
C ALA A 42 9.08 0.23 7.73
N TRP A 43 7.91 0.04 7.11
CA TRP A 43 6.64 -0.14 7.79
C TRP A 43 6.02 -1.48 7.40
N LEU A 44 5.44 -2.17 8.38
CA LEU A 44 4.65 -3.39 8.19
C LEU A 44 3.18 -3.08 8.46
N ILE A 45 2.39 -2.98 7.40
CA ILE A 45 0.94 -2.74 7.44
C ILE A 45 0.26 -4.10 7.41
N SER A 46 -0.24 -4.56 8.55
CA SER A 46 -0.80 -5.90 8.71
C SER A 46 -2.30 -5.89 9.06
N GLY A 47 -3.00 -6.96 8.73
CA GLY A 47 -4.42 -7.15 9.01
C GLY A 47 -5.13 -7.99 7.95
N PRO A 48 -6.41 -8.32 8.11
CA PRO A 48 -7.18 -9.13 7.16
C PRO A 48 -7.17 -8.58 5.73
N ARG A 49 -7.49 -9.42 4.73
CA ARG A 49 -7.63 -8.98 3.33
C ARG A 49 -8.83 -8.04 3.18
N GLY A 50 -8.73 -7.05 2.29
CA GLY A 50 -9.84 -6.20 1.88
C GLY A 50 -10.22 -5.07 2.86
N ILE A 51 -9.40 -4.77 3.89
CA ILE A 51 -9.68 -3.71 4.87
C ILE A 51 -9.01 -2.36 4.57
N GLY A 52 -8.39 -2.15 3.38
CA GLY A 52 -7.79 -0.87 2.99
C GLY A 52 -6.27 -0.76 3.20
N LYS A 53 -5.53 -1.86 3.46
CA LYS A 53 -4.06 -1.81 3.67
C LYS A 53 -3.29 -1.22 2.48
N MET A 54 -3.61 -1.64 1.26
CA MET A 54 -2.97 -1.09 0.05
C MET A 54 -3.37 0.36 -0.20
N THR A 55 -4.61 0.73 0.10
CA THR A 55 -5.06 2.14 0.06
C THR A 55 -4.20 2.99 1.00
N LEU A 56 -4.00 2.54 2.25
CA LEU A 56 -3.10 3.23 3.19
C LEU A 56 -1.67 3.32 2.65
N ALA A 57 -1.12 2.23 2.12
CA ALA A 57 0.24 2.23 1.56
C ALA A 57 0.39 3.23 0.41
N TYR A 58 -0.58 3.32 -0.51
CA TYR A 58 -0.55 4.33 -1.57
C TYR A 58 -0.70 5.75 -1.04
N ARG A 59 -1.52 5.99 -0.01
CA ARG A 59 -1.66 7.31 0.61
C ARG A 59 -0.36 7.74 1.30
N MET A 60 0.28 6.84 2.06
CA MET A 60 1.60 7.08 2.65
C MET A 60 2.65 7.38 1.57
N ALA A 61 2.65 6.62 0.47
CA ALA A 61 3.58 6.84 -0.64
C ALA A 61 3.35 8.19 -1.33
N ARG A 62 2.11 8.55 -1.66
CA ARG A 62 1.78 9.85 -2.26
C ARG A 62 2.21 11.00 -1.39
N PHE A 63 1.87 10.94 -0.10
CA PHE A 63 2.27 11.94 0.87
C PHE A 63 3.79 12.12 0.93
N GLN A 64 4.54 11.03 1.02
CA GLN A 64 6.00 11.10 1.15
C GLN A 64 6.70 11.54 -0.15
N LEU A 65 6.09 11.30 -1.32
CA LEU A 65 6.57 11.77 -2.62
C LEU A 65 6.17 13.22 -2.91
N SER A 66 5.25 13.79 -2.16
CA SER A 66 4.87 15.19 -2.28
C SER A 66 5.80 16.10 -1.47
N GLU A 67 5.80 17.39 -1.77
CA GLU A 67 6.51 18.41 -0.98
C GLU A 67 6.01 18.47 0.48
N ALA A 68 4.77 18.02 0.74
CA ALA A 68 4.19 17.97 2.07
C ALA A 68 4.94 17.00 3.01
N GLY A 69 5.57 15.96 2.46
CA GLY A 69 6.47 15.07 3.22
C GLY A 69 7.73 15.75 3.74
N GLY A 70 8.08 16.93 3.20
CA GLY A 70 9.24 17.74 3.60
C GLY A 70 8.93 18.91 4.56
N GLY A 71 7.67 19.08 5.00
CA GLY A 71 7.27 20.16 5.89
C GLY A 71 6.93 21.45 5.12
N GLY A 72 5.67 21.61 4.76
CA GLY A 72 5.17 22.79 4.04
C GLY A 72 5.18 24.06 4.91
N LEU A 73 5.05 25.23 4.26
CA LEU A 73 5.00 26.57 4.90
C LEU A 73 3.91 26.73 5.98
N PHE A 74 2.92 25.85 6.02
CA PHE A 74 1.74 25.94 6.89
C PHE A 74 1.75 24.96 8.07
N GLY A 75 2.87 24.31 8.37
CA GLY A 75 3.00 23.32 9.44
C GLY A 75 2.76 21.88 8.94
N PRO A 76 2.87 20.88 9.85
CA PRO A 76 2.66 19.49 9.47
C PRO A 76 1.21 19.27 9.06
N PRO A 77 0.94 18.56 7.94
CA PRO A 77 -0.41 18.28 7.51
C PRO A 77 -1.13 17.32 8.48
N ASP A 78 -2.45 17.50 8.59
CA ASP A 78 -3.31 16.70 9.48
C ASP A 78 -3.82 15.40 8.84
N THR A 79 -3.63 15.24 7.55
CA THR A 79 -4.18 14.11 6.78
C THR A 79 -3.22 13.67 5.68
N LEU A 80 -3.31 12.40 5.31
CA LEU A 80 -2.68 11.84 4.11
C LEU A 80 -3.54 12.01 2.85
N PHE A 81 -4.64 12.75 2.93
CA PHE A 81 -5.48 13.01 1.77
C PHE A 81 -4.69 13.82 0.72
N MET A 82 -4.81 13.38 -0.52
CA MET A 82 -4.30 14.08 -1.70
C MET A 82 -5.43 14.16 -2.70
N ASP A 83 -5.62 15.33 -3.29
CA ASP A 83 -6.63 15.55 -4.32
C ASP A 83 -6.32 14.63 -5.52
N PRO A 84 -7.31 13.92 -6.08
CA PRO A 84 -7.13 13.13 -7.29
C PRO A 84 -6.63 13.93 -8.50
N ASP A 85 -6.85 15.23 -8.49
CA ASP A 85 -6.36 16.15 -9.54
C ASP A 85 -4.89 16.55 -9.35
N ASP A 86 -4.26 16.21 -8.24
CA ASP A 86 -2.84 16.44 -8.00
C ASP A 86 -1.95 15.71 -9.03
N ALA A 87 -0.88 16.34 -9.45
CA ALA A 87 0.03 15.80 -10.46
C ALA A 87 0.70 14.50 -10.03
N ILE A 88 1.04 14.38 -8.73
CA ILE A 88 1.65 13.16 -8.15
C ILE A 88 0.61 12.05 -8.12
N PHE A 89 -0.64 12.35 -7.69
CA PHE A 89 -1.73 11.38 -7.68
C PHE A 89 -1.94 10.79 -9.08
N ARG A 90 -2.12 11.64 -10.09
CA ARG A 90 -2.33 11.22 -11.49
C ARG A 90 -1.16 10.41 -12.04
N ARG A 91 0.08 10.81 -11.72
CA ARG A 91 1.28 10.10 -12.18
C ARG A 91 1.39 8.71 -11.56
N ILE A 92 1.07 8.57 -10.27
CA ILE A 92 1.03 7.28 -9.58
C ILE A 92 -0.09 6.42 -10.14
N LEU A 93 -1.29 6.97 -10.34
CA LEU A 93 -2.43 6.27 -10.92
C LEU A 93 -2.12 5.71 -12.31
N ALA A 94 -1.39 6.48 -13.13
CA ALA A 94 -0.93 6.05 -14.44
C ALA A 94 0.24 5.04 -14.40
N GLY A 95 0.74 4.65 -13.21
CA GLY A 95 1.89 3.77 -13.06
C GLY A 95 3.23 4.38 -13.49
N GLY A 96 3.28 5.70 -13.70
CA GLY A 96 4.42 6.42 -14.29
C GLY A 96 5.35 7.13 -13.30
N HIS A 97 5.19 6.98 -11.98
CA HIS A 97 6.07 7.66 -11.03
C HIS A 97 7.41 6.92 -10.87
N GLY A 98 8.50 7.55 -11.33
CA GLY A 98 9.84 6.95 -11.33
C GLY A 98 10.39 6.55 -9.96
N ASP A 99 9.93 7.22 -8.89
CA ASP A 99 10.39 6.99 -7.51
C ASP A 99 9.42 6.14 -6.68
N LEU A 100 8.42 5.52 -7.31
CA LEU A 100 7.55 4.51 -6.71
C LEU A 100 7.69 3.17 -7.41
N ARG A 101 7.93 2.11 -6.63
CA ARG A 101 7.95 0.73 -7.12
C ARG A 101 6.96 -0.12 -6.34
N VAL A 102 6.07 -0.81 -7.05
CA VAL A 102 5.16 -1.79 -6.44
C VAL A 102 5.62 -3.19 -6.84
N ILE A 103 5.68 -4.08 -5.86
CA ILE A 103 5.99 -5.50 -6.02
C ILE A 103 4.82 -6.31 -5.53
N GLU A 104 4.36 -7.20 -6.38
CA GLU A 104 3.32 -8.18 -6.12
C GLU A 104 3.65 -9.47 -6.88
N ARG A 105 2.87 -10.51 -6.69
CA ARG A 105 3.00 -11.72 -7.49
C ARG A 105 2.75 -11.42 -8.97
N VAL A 106 3.63 -11.88 -9.81
CA VAL A 106 3.54 -11.67 -11.27
C VAL A 106 3.03 -12.91 -11.99
N VAL A 107 2.43 -12.70 -13.15
CA VAL A 107 2.08 -13.81 -14.06
C VAL A 107 3.35 -14.41 -14.63
N ASN A 108 3.45 -15.73 -14.59
CA ASN A 108 4.54 -16.44 -15.23
C ASN A 108 4.34 -16.40 -16.74
N GLU A 109 5.28 -15.81 -17.47
CA GLU A 109 5.19 -15.61 -18.92
C GLU A 109 5.02 -16.93 -19.71
N ARG A 110 5.62 -18.02 -19.22
CA ARG A 110 5.56 -19.33 -19.87
C ARG A 110 4.26 -20.07 -19.59
N THR A 111 3.78 -20.05 -18.34
CA THR A 111 2.59 -20.82 -17.93
C THR A 111 1.30 -20.01 -17.98
N LYS A 112 1.40 -18.68 -18.17
CA LYS A 112 0.28 -17.73 -18.14
C LYS A 112 -0.55 -17.78 -16.84
N LYS A 113 0.01 -18.34 -15.76
CA LYS A 113 -0.62 -18.42 -14.43
C LYS A 113 0.07 -17.47 -13.47
N LEU A 114 -0.72 -16.88 -12.56
CA LEU A 114 -0.17 -16.09 -11.45
C LEU A 114 0.79 -16.98 -10.65
N ARG A 115 2.01 -16.48 -10.35
CA ARG A 115 2.96 -17.20 -9.50
C ARG A 115 2.39 -17.37 -8.10
N GLY A 116 2.78 -18.44 -7.42
CA GLY A 116 2.40 -18.68 -6.03
C GLY A 116 3.14 -17.80 -5.04
N ASP A 117 4.27 -17.22 -5.46
CA ASP A 117 5.18 -16.48 -4.59
C ASP A 117 5.80 -15.26 -5.30
N ILE A 118 6.29 -14.32 -4.49
CA ILE A 118 7.19 -13.23 -4.89
C ILE A 118 8.61 -13.81 -4.92
N ILE A 119 9.27 -13.68 -6.06
CA ILE A 119 10.59 -14.29 -6.30
C ILE A 119 11.74 -13.34 -5.99
N VAL A 120 12.92 -13.91 -5.75
CA VAL A 120 14.13 -13.18 -5.35
C VAL A 120 14.55 -12.10 -6.34
N ASP A 121 14.34 -12.29 -7.64
CA ASP A 121 14.75 -11.31 -8.65
C ASP A 121 13.93 -10.01 -8.57
N GLN A 122 12.67 -10.09 -8.16
CA GLN A 122 11.85 -8.90 -7.90
C GLN A 122 12.42 -8.08 -6.74
N ILE A 123 12.84 -8.74 -5.65
CA ILE A 123 13.44 -8.08 -4.48
C ILE A 123 14.84 -7.55 -4.79
N ARG A 124 15.66 -8.29 -5.55
CA ARG A 124 16.97 -7.78 -6.02
C ARG A 124 16.82 -6.55 -6.91
N GLY A 125 15.73 -6.46 -7.67
CA GLY A 125 15.38 -5.27 -8.43
C GLY A 125 15.18 -4.02 -7.55
N LEU A 126 14.72 -4.17 -6.30
CA LEU A 126 14.61 -3.06 -5.35
C LEU A 126 15.96 -2.48 -4.94
N SER A 127 16.98 -3.32 -4.72
CA SER A 127 18.32 -2.84 -4.40
C SER A 127 18.83 -1.90 -5.49
N ARG A 128 18.64 -2.28 -6.75
CA ARG A 128 19.00 -1.42 -7.90
C ARG A 128 18.14 -0.17 -7.96
N PHE A 129 16.83 -0.30 -7.73
CA PHE A 129 15.89 0.83 -7.70
C PHE A 129 16.31 1.87 -6.66
N TYR A 130 16.69 1.47 -5.46
CA TYR A 130 17.11 2.40 -4.40
C TYR A 130 18.51 3.02 -4.62
N THR A 131 19.40 2.38 -5.39
CA THR A 131 20.73 2.94 -5.70
C THR A 131 20.74 3.91 -6.89
N MET A 132 19.67 3.97 -7.68
CA MET A 132 19.56 4.96 -8.76
C MET A 132 19.30 6.35 -8.16
N THR A 133 19.65 7.42 -8.83
CA THR A 133 19.28 8.79 -8.43
C THR A 133 17.76 8.96 -8.50
N SER A 134 17.16 9.58 -7.47
CA SER A 134 15.76 9.95 -7.50
C SER A 134 15.47 10.86 -8.68
N ALA A 135 14.34 10.66 -9.36
CA ALA A 135 13.93 11.47 -10.50
C ALA A 135 13.62 12.92 -10.09
N GLU A 136 13.17 13.13 -8.85
CA GLU A 136 12.75 14.43 -8.32
C GLU A 136 13.59 14.87 -7.09
N GLY A 137 14.73 14.18 -6.82
CA GLY A 137 15.67 14.55 -5.75
C GLY A 137 15.17 14.24 -4.33
N GLY A 138 14.06 13.50 -4.20
CA GLY A 138 13.41 13.19 -2.94
C GLY A 138 13.51 11.72 -2.51
N TRP A 139 12.44 11.24 -1.93
CA TRP A 139 12.30 9.86 -1.44
C TRP A 139 12.11 8.87 -2.57
N ARG A 140 12.59 7.63 -2.34
CA ARG A 140 12.24 6.46 -3.14
C ARG A 140 11.43 5.50 -2.31
N ILE A 141 10.31 5.05 -2.85
CA ILE A 141 9.34 4.25 -2.11
C ILE A 141 9.10 2.94 -2.82
N ALA A 142 9.14 1.85 -2.05
CA ALA A 142 8.68 0.56 -2.54
C ALA A 142 7.52 0.05 -1.68
N ILE A 143 6.50 -0.49 -2.35
CA ILE A 143 5.39 -1.20 -1.73
C ILE A 143 5.54 -2.67 -2.10
N ILE A 144 5.49 -3.57 -1.12
CA ILE A 144 5.40 -5.03 -1.37
C ILE A 144 4.03 -5.49 -0.91
N ASP A 145 3.14 -5.83 -1.86
CA ASP A 145 1.83 -6.37 -1.56
C ASP A 145 1.88 -7.89 -1.37
N GLY A 146 1.36 -8.36 -0.25
CA GLY A 146 1.45 -9.76 0.15
C GLY A 146 2.88 -10.14 0.57
N ALA A 147 3.51 -9.37 1.45
CA ALA A 147 4.89 -9.63 1.89
C ALA A 147 5.11 -11.04 2.44
N GLU A 148 4.08 -11.70 3.00
CA GLU A 148 4.11 -13.11 3.41
C GLU A 148 4.17 -14.10 2.27
N GLU A 149 3.98 -13.65 1.04
CA GLU A 149 4.02 -14.47 -0.17
C GLU A 149 5.43 -14.50 -0.80
N MET A 150 6.42 -13.86 -0.17
CA MET A 150 7.82 -13.99 -0.58
C MET A 150 8.33 -15.40 -0.33
N ASN A 151 9.01 -15.98 -1.34
CA ASN A 151 9.74 -17.22 -1.09
C ASN A 151 10.96 -16.98 -0.17
N PRO A 152 11.56 -18.03 0.43
CA PRO A 152 12.66 -17.87 1.37
C PRO A 152 13.84 -17.06 0.85
N ASN A 153 14.17 -17.21 -0.45
CA ASN A 153 15.28 -16.47 -1.07
C ASN A 153 14.95 -14.97 -1.21
N ALA A 154 13.70 -14.64 -1.57
CA ALA A 154 13.21 -13.25 -1.62
C ALA A 154 13.21 -12.61 -0.23
N ALA A 155 12.70 -13.32 0.77
CA ALA A 155 12.69 -12.84 2.16
C ALA A 155 14.10 -12.57 2.69
N ASN A 156 15.06 -13.47 2.44
CA ASN A 156 16.45 -13.28 2.80
C ASN A 156 17.12 -12.12 2.05
N ALA A 157 16.79 -11.91 0.78
CA ALA A 157 17.29 -10.77 0.02
C ALA A 157 16.75 -9.44 0.57
N LEU A 158 15.50 -9.42 1.06
CA LEU A 158 14.90 -8.24 1.68
C LEU A 158 15.60 -7.83 2.98
N LEU A 159 16.08 -8.79 3.78
CA LEU A 159 16.78 -8.50 5.04
C LEU A 159 17.96 -7.57 4.85
N LYS A 160 18.70 -7.67 3.73
CA LYS A 160 19.82 -6.77 3.43
C LYS A 160 19.38 -5.30 3.32
N LEU A 161 18.23 -5.05 2.67
CA LEU A 161 17.66 -3.69 2.56
C LEU A 161 17.15 -3.17 3.90
N LEU A 162 16.67 -4.06 4.78
CA LEU A 162 16.22 -3.69 6.11
C LEU A 162 17.36 -3.45 7.10
N GLU A 163 18.51 -4.07 6.90
CA GLU A 163 19.72 -3.93 7.74
C GLU A 163 20.54 -2.71 7.34
N GLU A 164 20.64 -2.45 6.05
CA GLU A 164 21.40 -1.33 5.47
C GLU A 164 20.47 -0.51 4.54
N PRO A 165 19.51 0.24 5.12
CA PRO A 165 18.56 0.99 4.32
C PRO A 165 19.27 2.14 3.60
N PRO A 166 19.05 2.31 2.29
CA PRO A 166 19.53 3.47 1.56
C PRO A 166 18.92 4.77 2.10
N GLU A 167 19.65 5.87 1.99
CA GLU A 167 19.12 7.20 2.37
C GLU A 167 17.87 7.54 1.56
N ASN A 168 16.95 8.26 2.19
CA ASN A 168 15.66 8.67 1.60
C ASN A 168 14.89 7.50 0.95
N SER A 169 14.97 6.31 1.56
CA SER A 169 14.23 5.13 1.13
C SER A 169 13.13 4.80 2.12
N LEU A 170 11.95 4.46 1.59
CA LEU A 170 10.82 4.00 2.38
C LEU A 170 10.31 2.67 1.82
N LEU A 171 10.20 1.67 2.68
CA LEU A 171 9.68 0.36 2.35
C LEU A 171 8.34 0.12 3.07
N LEU A 172 7.28 -0.10 2.32
CA LEU A 172 5.93 -0.39 2.82
C LEU A 172 5.59 -1.86 2.55
N LEU A 173 5.56 -2.67 3.61
CA LEU A 173 5.21 -4.08 3.52
C LEU A 173 3.73 -4.25 3.87
N VAL A 174 2.91 -4.65 2.90
CA VAL A 174 1.52 -5.01 3.13
C VAL A 174 1.45 -6.52 3.37
N CYS A 175 0.84 -6.91 4.49
CA CYS A 175 0.82 -8.30 4.94
C CYS A 175 -0.57 -8.71 5.43
N HIS A 176 -1.05 -9.89 5.02
CA HIS A 176 -2.35 -10.42 5.43
C HIS A 176 -2.21 -11.47 6.54
N ALA A 177 -1.05 -12.13 6.62
CA ALA A 177 -0.75 -13.19 7.57
C ALA A 177 0.64 -12.97 8.20
N PRO A 178 0.80 -12.04 9.15
CA PRO A 178 2.10 -11.64 9.70
C PRO A 178 2.83 -12.80 10.40
N GLY A 179 2.13 -13.84 10.83
CA GLY A 179 2.73 -15.05 11.38
C GLY A 179 3.55 -15.87 10.35
N ARG A 180 3.31 -15.68 9.06
CA ARG A 180 4.08 -16.33 7.97
C ARG A 180 5.33 -15.56 7.57
N LEU A 181 5.44 -14.30 7.99
CA LEU A 181 6.61 -13.48 7.72
C LEU A 181 7.75 -13.82 8.69
N LEU A 182 8.99 -13.80 8.21
CA LEU A 182 10.15 -14.05 9.05
C LEU A 182 10.17 -13.10 10.28
N PRO A 183 10.41 -13.59 11.49
CA PRO A 183 10.53 -12.74 12.68
C PRO A 183 11.59 -11.64 12.52
N THR A 184 12.67 -11.93 11.80
CA THR A 184 13.76 -10.99 11.49
C THR A 184 13.33 -9.83 10.60
N ILE A 185 12.37 -10.02 9.71
CA ILE A 185 11.77 -8.93 8.92
C ILE A 185 10.86 -8.11 9.83
N ARG A 186 9.97 -8.78 10.58
CA ARG A 186 9.03 -8.09 11.47
C ARG A 186 9.72 -7.19 12.48
N SER A 187 10.81 -7.66 13.11
CA SER A 187 11.53 -6.90 14.14
C SER A 187 12.22 -5.63 13.62
N ARG A 188 12.41 -5.50 12.30
CA ARG A 188 13.05 -4.34 11.66
C ARG A 188 12.06 -3.33 11.06
N CYS A 189 10.78 -3.62 11.15
CA CYS A 189 9.73 -2.75 10.64
C CYS A 189 8.95 -2.07 11.77
N ARG A 190 8.51 -0.85 11.55
CA ARG A 190 7.47 -0.24 12.38
C ARG A 190 6.13 -0.86 12.02
N HIS A 191 5.39 -1.33 13.03
CA HIS A 191 4.15 -2.05 12.79
C HIS A 191 2.95 -1.10 12.81
N LEU A 192 2.08 -1.24 11.79
CA LEU A 192 0.71 -0.74 11.76
C LEU A 192 -0.23 -1.93 11.64
N VAL A 193 -1.05 -2.15 12.66
CA VAL A 193 -2.03 -3.22 12.66
C VAL A 193 -3.40 -2.63 12.37
N LEU A 194 -3.93 -2.91 11.17
CA LEU A 194 -5.29 -2.53 10.80
C LEU A 194 -6.26 -3.62 11.22
N ARG A 195 -7.43 -3.19 11.71
CA ARG A 195 -8.52 -4.09 12.10
C ARG A 195 -9.63 -4.04 11.05
N PRO A 196 -10.52 -5.04 11.00
CA PRO A 196 -11.75 -4.93 10.23
C PRO A 196 -12.50 -3.66 10.59
N LEU A 197 -13.20 -3.07 9.61
CA LEU A 197 -13.99 -1.86 9.81
C LEU A 197 -15.24 -2.17 10.63
N GLY A 198 -15.72 -1.18 11.36
CA GLY A 198 -17.07 -1.20 11.93
C GLY A 198 -18.14 -1.24 10.82
N GLU A 199 -19.37 -1.60 11.18
CA GLU A 199 -20.48 -1.72 10.22
C GLU A 199 -20.69 -0.40 9.47
N ASP A 200 -20.72 0.73 10.19
CA ASP A 200 -20.93 2.07 9.60
C ASP A 200 -19.82 2.45 8.62
N ASP A 201 -18.55 2.26 9.02
CA ASP A 201 -17.40 2.56 8.18
C ASP A 201 -17.37 1.67 6.92
N ALA A 202 -17.65 0.38 7.08
CA ALA A 202 -17.69 -0.55 5.98
C ALA A 202 -18.84 -0.24 5.00
N MET A 203 -20.01 0.16 5.52
CA MET A 203 -21.13 0.64 4.71
C MET A 203 -20.75 1.90 3.92
N ALA A 204 -20.11 2.89 4.56
CA ALA A 204 -19.66 4.11 3.90
C ALA A 204 -18.64 3.82 2.76
N VAL A 205 -17.74 2.85 2.96
CA VAL A 205 -16.82 2.42 1.88
C VAL A 205 -17.59 1.80 0.72
N LEU A 206 -18.54 0.90 0.99
CA LEU A 206 -19.33 0.26 -0.08
C LEU A 206 -20.24 1.25 -0.81
N GLU A 207 -20.78 2.24 -0.11
CA GLU A 207 -21.56 3.31 -0.75
C GLU A 207 -20.75 4.11 -1.76
N GLN A 208 -19.46 4.36 -1.47
CA GLN A 208 -18.56 5.08 -2.38
C GLN A 208 -18.04 4.21 -3.52
N GLN A 209 -17.77 2.93 -3.26
CA GLN A 209 -17.05 2.05 -4.20
C GLN A 209 -17.98 1.16 -5.05
N ALA A 210 -19.19 0.91 -4.57
CA ALA A 210 -20.24 0.10 -5.21
C ALA A 210 -21.61 0.76 -5.00
N PRO A 211 -21.80 1.99 -5.55
CA PRO A 211 -23.05 2.76 -5.37
C PRO A 211 -24.26 2.08 -5.99
N GLU A 212 -24.05 1.15 -6.92
CA GLU A 212 -25.08 0.35 -7.57
C GLU A 212 -25.76 -0.67 -6.65
N LEU A 213 -25.14 -1.05 -5.54
CA LEU A 213 -25.73 -1.99 -4.58
C LEU A 213 -26.79 -1.30 -3.72
N GLU A 214 -27.90 -2.00 -3.48
CA GLU A 214 -28.92 -1.55 -2.56
C GLU A 214 -28.44 -1.61 -1.10
N VAL A 215 -29.07 -0.83 -0.21
CA VAL A 215 -28.64 -0.71 1.20
C VAL A 215 -28.65 -2.06 1.92
N ASP A 216 -29.68 -2.87 1.71
CA ASP A 216 -29.81 -4.18 2.33
C ASP A 216 -28.76 -5.17 1.81
N GLU A 217 -28.40 -5.10 0.53
CA GLU A 217 -27.33 -5.89 -0.07
C GLU A 217 -25.96 -5.51 0.52
N ARG A 218 -25.67 -4.20 0.60
CA ARG A 218 -24.44 -3.71 1.24
C ARG A 218 -24.32 -4.18 2.67
N LEU A 219 -25.41 -4.08 3.46
CA LEU A 219 -25.44 -4.53 4.84
C LEU A 219 -25.19 -6.04 4.97
N GLY A 220 -25.82 -6.83 4.11
CA GLY A 220 -25.59 -8.27 4.03
C GLY A 220 -24.13 -8.62 3.74
N LEU A 221 -23.52 -7.92 2.77
CA LEU A 221 -22.11 -8.10 2.39
C LEU A 221 -21.16 -7.69 3.52
N VAL A 222 -21.40 -6.57 4.19
CA VAL A 222 -20.59 -6.10 5.33
C VAL A 222 -20.56 -7.15 6.44
N ARG A 223 -21.69 -7.71 6.80
CA ARG A 223 -21.81 -8.76 7.82
C ARG A 223 -21.14 -10.06 7.40
N LEU A 224 -21.34 -10.49 6.15
CA LEU A 224 -20.74 -11.71 5.60
C LEU A 224 -19.20 -11.62 5.54
N THR A 225 -18.67 -10.43 5.28
CA THR A 225 -17.22 -10.20 5.13
C THR A 225 -16.55 -9.66 6.40
N GLU A 226 -17.31 -9.61 7.51
CA GLU A 226 -16.80 -9.18 8.82
C GLU A 226 -16.06 -7.84 8.77
N GLY A 227 -16.64 -6.81 8.13
CA GLY A 227 -16.05 -5.50 8.01
C GLY A 227 -14.85 -5.40 7.06
N SER A 228 -14.81 -6.23 6.01
CA SER A 228 -13.78 -6.20 4.97
C SER A 228 -14.38 -5.79 3.62
N PRO A 229 -14.54 -4.47 3.31
CA PRO A 229 -15.23 -4.01 2.09
C PRO A 229 -14.60 -4.51 0.80
N GLY A 230 -13.28 -4.63 0.73
CA GLY A 230 -12.60 -5.16 -0.46
C GLY A 230 -12.87 -6.66 -0.69
N ARG A 231 -13.26 -7.42 0.35
CA ARG A 231 -13.76 -8.79 0.17
C ARG A 231 -15.19 -8.77 -0.33
N ALA A 232 -16.02 -7.84 0.16
CA ALA A 232 -17.39 -7.66 -0.29
C ALA A 232 -17.45 -7.35 -1.80
N MET A 233 -16.60 -6.44 -2.27
CA MET A 233 -16.51 -6.08 -3.69
C MET A 233 -15.96 -7.19 -4.60
N ALA A 234 -15.35 -8.23 -4.03
CA ALA A 234 -14.80 -9.38 -4.78
C ALA A 234 -15.76 -10.57 -4.84
N MET A 235 -16.98 -10.46 -4.28
CA MET A 235 -18.01 -11.48 -4.27
C MET A 235 -18.99 -11.31 -5.42
#